data_65a2d90bb51b2b6c4235ac1438176b4d
#
_entry.id   65a2d90bb51b2b6c4235ac1438176b4d
#
_cell.length_a   1.000
_cell.length_b   1.000
_cell.length_c   1.000
_cell.angle_alpha   90.00
_cell.angle_beta   90.00
_cell.angle_gamma   90.00
#
_symmetry.space_group_name_H-M   'P 1'
#
loop_
_entity.id
_entity.type
_entity.pdbx_description
1 polymer ?
#
loop_
_entity_poly.entity_id
_entity_poly.type
_entity_poly.pdbx_seq_one_letter_code
_entity_poly.pdbx_strand_id
1 'polypeptide(L)'
;MILVTGGTGFLGSELIKQLTDKGLAVRALKRKNSKIPALISAISTVEWIEADINELSDLEDAFENVTQVYHCAAFVSLNAKHKKKLFHVNIDGTSNIVNLCIERNCRLLHVSSIAALGLAKKGNKEITEKDFWEYDAKAHAYGLSKYEGEMEVWRGVNEGLNAVIVNPSVIIGKNAGFEGSGAIFKLVKDGFPFYTDGASGFVDVEDVAKTMILLMDSEVSGERYIISAGDVHYKSLFTQIANGFGVKPPTKEAKPWMLGIAWRALKFISVFTGKEPSITKDTANSSVTLSYYNNNKVIDQTGIVFKPVEQSIREIIQHLK
;
A
#
# COMPACT_ATOMS: atom_id res chain seq x y z
N MET A 1 -23.36 -6.51 -6.70
CA MET A 1 -22.85 -5.47 -5.77
C MET A 1 -21.36 -5.65 -5.58
N ILE A 2 -20.58 -4.58 -5.63
CA ILE A 2 -19.13 -4.57 -5.37
C ILE A 2 -18.90 -4.11 -3.93
N LEU A 3 -18.14 -4.88 -3.15
CA LEU A 3 -17.74 -4.52 -1.80
C LEU A 3 -16.28 -4.00 -1.79
N VAL A 4 -16.05 -2.83 -1.19
CA VAL A 4 -14.71 -2.28 -0.99
C VAL A 4 -14.42 -2.16 0.51
N THR A 5 -13.51 -2.96 1.04
CA THR A 5 -13.00 -2.77 2.39
C THR A 5 -11.90 -1.73 2.41
N GLY A 6 -11.74 -1.00 3.52
CA GLY A 6 -10.78 0.10 3.57
C GLY A 6 -11.15 1.30 2.69
N GLY A 7 -12.44 1.49 2.40
CA GLY A 7 -12.96 2.52 1.52
C GLY A 7 -12.62 3.96 1.94
N THR A 8 -12.34 4.20 3.21
CA THR A 8 -11.88 5.51 3.71
C THR A 8 -10.38 5.73 3.61
N GLY A 9 -9.63 4.74 3.15
CA GLY A 9 -8.18 4.83 2.95
C GLY A 9 -7.80 5.50 1.63
N PHE A 10 -6.52 5.81 1.46
CA PHE A 10 -5.98 6.49 0.29
C PHE A 10 -6.27 5.74 -1.02
N LEU A 11 -5.94 4.45 -1.10
CA LEU A 11 -6.21 3.62 -2.29
C LEU A 11 -7.71 3.28 -2.41
N GLY A 12 -8.37 2.91 -1.31
CA GLY A 12 -9.78 2.52 -1.33
C GLY A 12 -10.69 3.65 -1.80
N SER A 13 -10.42 4.91 -1.41
CA SER A 13 -11.20 6.05 -1.88
C SER A 13 -10.99 6.35 -3.37
N GLU A 14 -9.77 6.20 -3.89
CA GLU A 14 -9.52 6.35 -5.33
C GLU A 14 -10.21 5.24 -6.13
N LEU A 15 -10.16 4.00 -5.64
CA LEU A 15 -10.86 2.88 -6.25
C LEU A 15 -12.38 3.11 -6.29
N ILE A 16 -12.98 3.53 -5.17
CA ILE A 16 -14.42 3.85 -5.12
C ILE A 16 -14.77 4.92 -6.14
N LYS A 17 -13.98 5.99 -6.23
CA LYS A 17 -14.18 7.03 -7.23
C LYS A 17 -14.21 6.45 -8.65
N GLN A 18 -13.20 5.66 -9.03
CA GLN A 18 -13.12 5.10 -10.39
C GLN A 18 -14.24 4.10 -10.68
N LEU A 19 -14.68 3.30 -9.69
CA LEU A 19 -15.82 2.39 -9.84
C LEU A 19 -17.13 3.15 -10.03
N THR A 20 -17.36 4.19 -9.25
CA THR A 20 -18.58 5.02 -9.35
C THR A 20 -18.58 5.88 -10.61
N ASP A 21 -17.44 6.37 -11.07
CA ASP A 21 -17.31 7.07 -12.37
C ASP A 21 -17.71 6.15 -13.56
N LYS A 22 -17.58 4.83 -13.39
CA LYS A 22 -18.07 3.82 -14.35
C LYS A 22 -19.55 3.46 -14.18
N GLY A 23 -20.26 4.06 -13.22
CA GLY A 23 -21.67 3.78 -12.92
C GLY A 23 -21.89 2.47 -12.17
N LEU A 24 -20.87 1.88 -11.56
CA LEU A 24 -20.97 0.62 -10.83
C LEU A 24 -21.52 0.86 -9.41
N ALA A 25 -22.34 -0.08 -8.93
CA ALA A 25 -22.89 -0.04 -7.57
C ALA A 25 -21.85 -0.50 -6.57
N VAL A 26 -21.49 0.39 -5.65
CA VAL A 26 -20.42 0.17 -4.66
C VAL A 26 -20.95 0.23 -3.23
N ARG A 27 -20.68 -0.79 -2.46
CA ARG A 27 -20.77 -0.83 -1.00
C ARG A 27 -19.37 -0.69 -0.42
N ALA A 28 -19.19 0.20 0.55
CA ALA A 28 -17.88 0.48 1.13
C ALA A 28 -17.91 0.34 2.65
N LEU A 29 -16.90 -0.30 3.21
CA LEU A 29 -16.76 -0.42 4.66
C LEU A 29 -16.02 0.77 5.25
N LYS A 30 -16.53 1.29 6.35
CA LYS A 30 -15.87 2.27 7.21
C LYS A 30 -15.97 1.86 8.67
N ARG A 31 -14.96 2.15 9.47
CA ARG A 31 -15.05 2.02 10.92
C ARG A 31 -15.82 3.19 11.51
N LYS A 32 -16.43 3.01 12.68
CA LYS A 32 -17.28 3.97 13.38
C LYS A 32 -16.75 5.42 13.39
N ASN A 33 -15.46 5.59 13.63
CA ASN A 33 -14.84 6.89 13.75
C ASN A 33 -14.09 7.34 12.46
N SER A 34 -14.21 6.59 11.36
CA SER A 34 -13.54 6.95 10.12
C SER A 34 -14.31 8.04 9.40
N LYS A 35 -13.57 9.07 8.96
CA LYS A 35 -14.12 10.15 8.11
C LYS A 35 -14.07 9.71 6.65
N ILE A 36 -15.13 9.97 5.91
CA ILE A 36 -15.16 9.77 4.46
C ILE A 36 -14.27 10.85 3.82
N PRO A 37 -13.29 10.45 2.97
CA PRO A 37 -12.40 11.40 2.30
C PRO A 37 -13.17 12.38 1.41
N ALA A 38 -12.68 13.64 1.33
CA ALA A 38 -13.28 14.68 0.50
C ALA A 38 -13.43 14.25 -0.98
N LEU A 39 -12.50 13.44 -1.48
CA LEU A 39 -12.51 12.90 -2.84
C LEU A 39 -13.83 12.21 -3.22
N ILE A 40 -14.48 11.55 -2.27
CA ILE A 40 -15.69 10.73 -2.49
C ILE A 40 -16.87 11.14 -1.61
N SER A 41 -16.73 12.17 -0.78
CA SER A 41 -17.79 12.60 0.16
C SER A 41 -19.05 13.10 -0.51
N ALA A 42 -18.96 13.61 -1.75
CA ALA A 42 -20.09 14.08 -2.54
C ALA A 42 -20.76 12.97 -3.36
N ILE A 43 -20.22 11.75 -3.39
CA ILE A 43 -20.77 10.63 -4.17
C ILE A 43 -21.86 9.95 -3.35
N SER A 44 -23.12 10.28 -3.65
CA SER A 44 -24.29 9.76 -2.92
C SER A 44 -24.67 8.31 -3.26
N THR A 45 -24.09 7.75 -4.32
CA THR A 45 -24.38 6.38 -4.79
C THR A 45 -23.60 5.29 -4.06
N VAL A 46 -22.68 5.66 -3.19
CA VAL A 46 -21.91 4.70 -2.37
C VAL A 46 -22.73 4.32 -1.13
N GLU A 47 -23.00 3.03 -0.98
CA GLU A 47 -23.59 2.48 0.23
C GLU A 47 -22.51 2.28 1.30
N TRP A 48 -22.58 3.06 2.39
CA TRP A 48 -21.60 2.96 3.47
C TRP A 48 -22.11 2.05 4.59
N ILE A 49 -21.35 0.98 4.91
CA ILE A 49 -21.59 0.13 6.07
C ILE A 49 -20.52 0.36 7.11
N GLU A 50 -20.95 0.51 8.36
CA GLU A 50 -20.06 0.59 9.51
C GLU A 50 -19.71 -0.81 9.99
N ALA A 51 -18.47 -1.24 9.77
CA ALA A 51 -17.99 -2.58 10.09
C ALA A 51 -16.49 -2.59 10.41
N ASP A 52 -16.08 -3.47 11.32
CA ASP A 52 -14.68 -3.85 11.51
C ASP A 52 -14.43 -5.21 10.84
N ILE A 53 -13.37 -5.34 10.04
CA ILE A 53 -13.03 -6.60 9.35
C ILE A 53 -12.65 -7.74 10.30
N ASN A 54 -12.40 -7.44 11.58
CA ASN A 54 -12.13 -8.44 12.62
C ASN A 54 -13.41 -8.95 13.31
N GLU A 55 -14.55 -8.30 13.06
CA GLU A 55 -15.84 -8.68 13.66
C GLU A 55 -16.74 -9.33 12.61
N LEU A 56 -16.87 -10.66 12.66
CA LEU A 56 -17.65 -11.42 11.67
C LEU A 56 -19.10 -10.96 11.59
N SER A 57 -19.74 -10.68 12.74
CA SER A 57 -21.11 -10.18 12.77
C SER A 57 -21.33 -8.89 11.98
N ASP A 58 -20.33 -8.01 11.96
CA ASP A 58 -20.40 -6.76 11.19
C ASP A 58 -20.28 -7.02 9.69
N LEU A 59 -19.58 -8.09 9.30
CA LEU A 59 -19.32 -8.42 7.90
C LEU A 59 -20.46 -9.18 7.23
N GLU A 60 -21.25 -9.97 7.97
CA GLU A 60 -22.34 -10.77 7.40
C GLU A 60 -23.34 -9.92 6.60
N ASP A 61 -23.81 -8.82 7.19
CA ASP A 61 -24.71 -7.87 6.52
C ASP A 61 -24.03 -7.16 5.34
N ALA A 62 -22.73 -6.88 5.48
CA ALA A 62 -21.95 -6.21 4.45
C ALA A 62 -21.78 -7.06 3.18
N PHE A 63 -21.84 -8.39 3.30
CA PHE A 63 -21.69 -9.34 2.18
C PHE A 63 -23.02 -9.67 1.48
N GLU A 64 -24.14 -9.11 1.91
CA GLU A 64 -25.43 -9.37 1.28
C GLU A 64 -25.44 -8.93 -0.20
N ASN A 65 -25.75 -9.86 -1.13
CA ASN A 65 -25.76 -9.66 -2.58
C ASN A 65 -24.42 -9.19 -3.20
N VAL A 66 -23.29 -9.42 -2.51
CA VAL A 66 -21.96 -9.11 -3.03
C VAL A 66 -21.49 -10.20 -3.99
N THR A 67 -20.87 -9.81 -5.09
CA THR A 67 -20.28 -10.72 -6.08
C THR A 67 -18.78 -10.50 -6.26
N GLN A 68 -18.30 -9.29 -5.95
CA GLN A 68 -16.89 -8.92 -6.07
C GLN A 68 -16.46 -8.16 -4.82
N VAL A 69 -15.28 -8.50 -4.30
CA VAL A 69 -14.68 -7.88 -3.12
C VAL A 69 -13.31 -7.32 -3.47
N TYR A 70 -13.12 -6.03 -3.24
CA TYR A 70 -11.79 -5.39 -3.24
C TYR A 70 -11.34 -5.20 -1.80
N HIS A 71 -10.38 -6.02 -1.37
CA HIS A 71 -9.87 -5.96 0.00
C HIS A 71 -8.68 -5.01 0.10
N CYS A 72 -8.96 -3.71 0.36
CA CYS A 72 -7.97 -2.65 0.54
C CYS A 72 -7.69 -2.36 2.02
N ALA A 73 -8.49 -2.92 2.94
CA ALA A 73 -8.30 -2.68 4.37
C ALA A 73 -6.99 -3.28 4.85
N ALA A 74 -6.14 -2.46 5.45
CA ALA A 74 -4.92 -2.88 6.12
C ALA A 74 -4.52 -1.85 7.18
N PHE A 75 -3.80 -2.29 8.19
CA PHE A 75 -3.09 -1.40 9.10
C PHE A 75 -1.63 -1.28 8.64
N VAL A 76 -1.17 -0.05 8.42
CA VAL A 76 0.20 0.23 7.97
C VAL A 76 0.96 0.89 9.11
N SER A 77 2.04 0.27 9.55
CA SER A 77 2.94 0.85 10.55
C SER A 77 4.32 0.21 10.46
N LEU A 78 5.36 1.02 10.52
CA LEU A 78 6.76 0.59 10.63
C LEU A 78 7.25 0.66 12.08
N ASN A 79 6.35 0.87 13.05
CA ASN A 79 6.64 0.85 14.46
C ASN A 79 6.45 -0.55 15.04
N ALA A 80 7.52 -1.15 15.56
CA ALA A 80 7.48 -2.50 16.16
C ALA A 80 6.48 -2.66 17.32
N LYS A 81 6.10 -1.57 18.01
CA LYS A 81 5.08 -1.57 19.06
C LYS A 81 3.70 -2.00 18.52
N HIS A 82 3.44 -1.80 17.24
CA HIS A 82 2.17 -2.11 16.61
C HIS A 82 2.07 -3.53 16.05
N LYS A 83 3.05 -4.41 16.32
CA LYS A 83 3.09 -5.77 15.77
C LYS A 83 1.79 -6.55 15.99
N LYS A 84 1.24 -6.53 17.20
CA LYS A 84 -0.04 -7.22 17.50
C LYS A 84 -1.19 -6.70 16.65
N LYS A 85 -1.30 -5.38 16.52
CA LYS A 85 -2.36 -4.75 15.71
C LYS A 85 -2.16 -5.02 14.21
N LEU A 86 -0.91 -5.01 13.73
CA LEU A 86 -0.57 -5.39 12.35
C LEU A 86 -1.07 -6.80 12.03
N PHE A 87 -0.77 -7.76 12.90
CA PHE A 87 -1.16 -9.16 12.71
C PHE A 87 -2.68 -9.32 12.78
N HIS A 88 -3.30 -8.75 13.80
CA HIS A 88 -4.75 -8.83 13.97
C HIS A 88 -5.52 -8.25 12.78
N VAL A 89 -5.13 -7.07 12.26
CA VAL A 89 -5.85 -6.45 11.13
C VAL A 89 -5.47 -7.10 9.80
N ASN A 90 -4.17 -7.34 9.56
CA ASN A 90 -3.70 -7.75 8.22
C ASN A 90 -3.76 -9.26 7.99
N ILE A 91 -3.81 -10.07 9.06
CA ILE A 91 -3.89 -11.53 8.96
C ILE A 91 -5.32 -11.98 9.32
N ASP A 92 -5.74 -11.75 10.58
CA ASP A 92 -7.06 -12.26 11.05
C ASP A 92 -8.18 -11.60 10.25
N GLY A 93 -8.12 -10.26 10.04
CA GLY A 93 -9.10 -9.55 9.21
C GLY A 93 -9.13 -10.02 7.76
N THR A 94 -7.96 -10.34 7.16
CA THR A 94 -7.90 -10.90 5.79
C THR A 94 -8.49 -12.32 5.76
N SER A 95 -8.20 -13.13 6.77
CA SER A 95 -8.77 -14.48 6.91
C SER A 95 -10.31 -14.46 6.95
N ASN A 96 -10.90 -13.51 7.70
CA ASN A 96 -12.35 -13.33 7.74
C ASN A 96 -12.93 -13.00 6.35
N ILE A 97 -12.30 -12.08 5.62
CA ILE A 97 -12.73 -11.72 4.26
C ILE A 97 -12.62 -12.91 3.31
N VAL A 98 -11.52 -13.67 3.37
CA VAL A 98 -11.30 -14.87 2.55
C VAL A 98 -12.40 -15.90 2.82
N ASN A 99 -12.68 -16.21 4.09
CA ASN A 99 -13.70 -17.19 4.48
C ASN A 99 -15.09 -16.79 3.97
N LEU A 100 -15.48 -15.52 4.13
CA LEU A 100 -16.76 -15.01 3.61
C LEU A 100 -16.81 -15.03 2.09
N CYS A 101 -15.71 -14.72 1.39
CA CYS A 101 -15.67 -14.83 -0.06
C CYS A 101 -15.86 -16.26 -0.56
N ILE A 102 -15.27 -17.25 0.14
CA ILE A 102 -15.50 -18.68 -0.16
C ILE A 102 -16.98 -19.05 0.09
N GLU A 103 -17.48 -18.74 1.27
CA GLU A 103 -18.88 -19.07 1.67
C GLU A 103 -19.92 -18.47 0.72
N ARG A 104 -19.72 -17.21 0.31
CA ARG A 104 -20.66 -16.45 -0.53
C ARG A 104 -20.34 -16.55 -2.03
N ASN A 105 -19.31 -17.33 -2.42
CA ASN A 105 -18.85 -17.45 -3.80
C ASN A 105 -18.54 -16.09 -4.46
N CYS A 106 -17.87 -15.20 -3.74
CA CYS A 106 -17.46 -13.89 -4.23
C CYS A 106 -16.05 -13.95 -4.85
N ARG A 107 -15.83 -13.22 -5.95
CA ARG A 107 -14.48 -13.00 -6.48
C ARG A 107 -13.74 -11.99 -5.61
N LEU A 108 -12.49 -12.30 -5.23
CA LEU A 108 -11.65 -11.46 -4.37
C LEU A 108 -10.48 -10.85 -5.13
N LEU A 109 -10.28 -9.53 -5.00
CA LEU A 109 -9.00 -8.88 -5.27
C LEU A 109 -8.40 -8.38 -3.95
N HIS A 110 -7.25 -8.94 -3.59
CA HIS A 110 -6.54 -8.59 -2.36
C HIS A 110 -5.39 -7.63 -2.63
N VAL A 111 -5.35 -6.53 -1.89
CA VAL A 111 -4.22 -5.59 -1.92
C VAL A 111 -3.17 -6.00 -0.88
N SER A 112 -2.13 -6.68 -1.34
CA SER A 112 -0.93 -6.98 -0.58
C SER A 112 0.06 -5.80 -0.64
N SER A 113 1.34 -6.05 -0.82
CA SER A 113 2.39 -5.03 -0.94
C SER A 113 3.66 -5.67 -1.51
N ILE A 114 4.53 -4.89 -2.17
CA ILE A 114 5.91 -5.34 -2.45
C ILE A 114 6.65 -5.76 -1.17
N ALA A 115 6.25 -5.23 -0.01
CA ALA A 115 6.82 -5.63 1.28
C ALA A 115 6.60 -7.11 1.63
N ALA A 116 5.61 -7.78 1.02
CA ALA A 116 5.34 -9.21 1.18
C ALA A 116 6.23 -10.11 0.32
N LEU A 117 6.94 -9.55 -0.68
CA LEU A 117 7.80 -10.32 -1.59
C LEU A 117 9.19 -10.60 -1.02
N GLY A 118 9.59 -9.86 0.02
CA GLY A 118 10.93 -9.95 0.58
C GLY A 118 11.97 -9.19 -0.24
N LEU A 119 13.20 -9.69 -0.25
CA LEU A 119 14.32 -9.11 -0.98
C LEU A 119 14.62 -9.92 -2.24
N ALA A 120 15.26 -9.29 -3.22
CA ALA A 120 15.75 -10.01 -4.41
C ALA A 120 16.68 -11.15 -4.00
N LYS A 121 16.48 -12.33 -4.60
CA LYS A 121 17.35 -13.49 -4.37
C LYS A 121 18.76 -13.19 -4.82
N LYS A 122 19.75 -13.81 -4.15
CA LYS A 122 21.16 -13.64 -4.49
C LYS A 122 21.41 -13.96 -5.96
N GLY A 123 21.89 -12.97 -6.71
CA GLY A 123 22.15 -13.06 -8.16
C GLY A 123 21.06 -12.44 -9.04
N ASN A 124 19.87 -12.16 -8.53
CA ASN A 124 18.84 -11.43 -9.27
C ASN A 124 19.00 -9.92 -9.06
N LYS A 125 18.77 -9.17 -10.16
CA LYS A 125 18.77 -7.70 -10.11
C LYS A 125 17.43 -7.11 -9.71
N GLU A 126 16.34 -7.84 -9.97
CA GLU A 126 14.96 -7.40 -9.79
C GLU A 126 14.17 -8.42 -8.98
N ILE A 127 13.20 -7.93 -8.25
CA ILE A 127 12.18 -8.71 -7.55
C ILE A 127 11.03 -8.96 -8.52
N THR A 128 10.56 -10.20 -8.55
CA THR A 128 9.47 -10.67 -9.40
C THR A 128 8.37 -11.31 -8.57
N GLU A 129 7.25 -11.65 -9.19
CA GLU A 129 6.17 -12.41 -8.54
C GLU A 129 6.58 -13.83 -8.14
N LYS A 130 7.72 -14.33 -8.60
CA LYS A 130 8.28 -15.65 -8.22
C LYS A 130 9.12 -15.61 -6.95
N ASP A 131 9.40 -14.40 -6.44
CA ASP A 131 10.17 -14.24 -5.20
C ASP A 131 9.24 -14.36 -4.01
N PHE A 132 9.64 -15.18 -3.04
CA PHE A 132 8.90 -15.41 -1.80
C PHE A 132 9.69 -14.87 -0.63
N TRP A 133 8.95 -14.46 0.38
CA TRP A 133 9.51 -14.05 1.66
C TRP A 133 10.37 -15.16 2.25
N GLU A 134 11.61 -14.84 2.58
CA GLU A 134 12.45 -15.72 3.39
C GLU A 134 12.39 -15.22 4.84
N TYR A 135 12.08 -16.14 5.77
CA TYR A 135 12.08 -15.81 7.20
C TYR A 135 13.51 -15.42 7.61
N ASP A 136 13.78 -14.13 7.67
CA ASP A 136 15.02 -13.55 8.18
C ASP A 136 14.72 -12.81 9.48
N ALA A 137 15.66 -12.87 10.44
CA ALA A 137 15.62 -12.11 11.69
C ALA A 137 15.59 -10.58 11.48
N LYS A 138 15.82 -10.11 10.25
CA LYS A 138 15.73 -8.70 9.82
C LYS A 138 14.36 -8.30 9.33
N ALA A 139 13.41 -9.24 9.23
CA ALA A 139 12.06 -9.02 8.74
C ALA A 139 11.32 -7.98 9.60
N HIS A 140 10.81 -6.94 8.97
CA HIS A 140 9.99 -5.96 9.68
C HIS A 140 8.54 -6.44 9.82
N ALA A 141 7.90 -6.09 10.95
CA ALA A 141 6.58 -6.60 11.30
C ALA A 141 5.50 -6.30 10.26
N TYR A 142 5.57 -5.15 9.56
CA TYR A 142 4.64 -4.81 8.49
C TYR A 142 4.76 -5.77 7.30
N GLY A 143 5.96 -5.98 6.76
CA GLY A 143 6.17 -6.89 5.64
C GLY A 143 5.73 -8.31 5.98
N LEU A 144 6.08 -8.79 7.18
CA LEU A 144 5.62 -10.09 7.66
C LEU A 144 4.10 -10.17 7.74
N SER A 145 3.42 -9.13 8.26
CA SER A 145 1.95 -9.13 8.34
C SER A 145 1.28 -9.11 6.97
N LYS A 146 1.89 -8.47 5.95
CA LYS A 146 1.38 -8.51 4.58
C LYS A 146 1.63 -9.85 3.90
N TYR A 147 2.79 -10.46 4.15
CA TYR A 147 3.09 -11.81 3.68
C TYR A 147 2.12 -12.85 4.26
N GLU A 148 1.94 -12.86 5.58
CA GLU A 148 1.03 -13.81 6.25
C GLU A 148 -0.43 -13.59 5.84
N GLY A 149 -0.87 -12.33 5.68
CA GLY A 149 -2.20 -12.02 5.13
C GLY A 149 -2.36 -12.48 3.68
N GLU A 150 -1.30 -12.37 2.86
CA GLU A 150 -1.29 -12.93 1.50
C GLU A 150 -1.37 -14.46 1.52
N MET A 151 -0.74 -15.13 2.51
CA MET A 151 -0.84 -16.59 2.68
C MET A 151 -2.28 -17.03 2.99
N GLU A 152 -3.07 -16.24 3.72
CA GLU A 152 -4.49 -16.52 3.91
C GLU A 152 -5.27 -16.52 2.57
N VAL A 153 -4.93 -15.59 1.66
CA VAL A 153 -5.55 -15.57 0.32
C VAL A 153 -5.12 -16.79 -0.49
N TRP A 154 -3.84 -17.18 -0.44
CA TRP A 154 -3.36 -18.40 -1.09
C TRP A 154 -4.01 -19.67 -0.51
N ARG A 155 -4.27 -19.72 0.81
CA ARG A 155 -5.09 -20.78 1.42
C ARG A 155 -6.47 -20.82 0.77
N GLY A 156 -7.14 -19.66 0.67
CA GLY A 156 -8.45 -19.57 0.04
C GLY A 156 -8.44 -20.03 -1.42
N VAL A 157 -7.41 -19.65 -2.20
CA VAL A 157 -7.25 -20.13 -3.59
C VAL A 157 -7.17 -21.66 -3.66
N ASN A 158 -6.40 -22.29 -2.75
CA ASN A 158 -6.32 -23.75 -2.67
C ASN A 158 -7.65 -24.40 -2.24
N GLU A 159 -8.52 -23.67 -1.57
CA GLU A 159 -9.89 -24.08 -1.20
C GLU A 159 -10.94 -23.74 -2.28
N GLY A 160 -10.52 -23.21 -3.44
CA GLY A 160 -11.37 -22.91 -4.59
C GLY A 160 -11.81 -21.45 -4.72
N LEU A 161 -11.27 -20.53 -3.91
CA LEU A 161 -11.56 -19.10 -4.03
C LEU A 161 -11.06 -18.55 -5.36
N ASN A 162 -11.93 -17.87 -6.09
CA ASN A 162 -11.53 -17.09 -7.26
C ASN A 162 -10.91 -15.76 -6.77
N ALA A 163 -9.56 -15.71 -6.73
CA ALA A 163 -8.86 -14.53 -6.20
C ALA A 163 -7.68 -14.08 -7.06
N VAL A 164 -7.43 -12.77 -7.04
CA VAL A 164 -6.23 -12.13 -7.60
C VAL A 164 -5.58 -11.28 -6.51
N ILE A 165 -4.26 -11.31 -6.46
CA ILE A 165 -3.46 -10.55 -5.49
C ILE A 165 -2.67 -9.46 -6.23
N VAL A 166 -2.63 -8.27 -5.66
CA VAL A 166 -1.78 -7.19 -6.15
C VAL A 166 -0.77 -6.79 -5.09
N ASN A 167 0.49 -6.60 -5.51
CA ASN A 167 1.60 -6.15 -4.68
C ASN A 167 2.06 -4.76 -5.15
N PRO A 168 1.36 -3.67 -4.75
CA PRO A 168 1.77 -2.33 -5.12
C PRO A 168 3.11 -1.96 -4.51
N SER A 169 3.93 -1.23 -5.27
CA SER A 169 5.09 -0.50 -4.77
C SER A 169 4.65 0.70 -3.93
N VAL A 170 5.53 1.65 -3.63
CA VAL A 170 5.16 2.83 -2.84
C VAL A 170 4.11 3.64 -3.60
N ILE A 171 2.88 3.62 -3.11
CA ILE A 171 1.75 4.33 -3.73
C ILE A 171 1.86 5.82 -3.41
N ILE A 172 1.93 6.67 -4.43
CA ILE A 172 1.91 8.13 -4.31
C ILE A 172 0.70 8.71 -5.05
N GLY A 173 0.32 9.93 -4.73
CA GLY A 173 -0.79 10.62 -5.41
C GLY A 173 -1.24 11.87 -4.65
N LYS A 174 -1.92 12.77 -5.35
CA LYS A 174 -2.33 14.09 -4.85
C LYS A 174 -3.22 14.03 -3.60
N ASN A 175 -4.08 13.02 -3.50
CA ASN A 175 -5.04 12.90 -2.41
C ASN A 175 -4.45 12.31 -1.11
N ALA A 176 -3.16 11.91 -1.08
CA ALA A 176 -2.47 11.52 0.14
C ALA A 176 -2.20 12.72 1.08
N GLY A 177 -2.19 13.94 0.55
CA GLY A 177 -1.78 15.12 1.31
C GLY A 177 -0.34 14.96 1.83
N PHE A 178 -0.14 15.24 3.11
CA PHE A 178 1.14 15.06 3.81
C PHE A 178 1.16 13.87 4.76
N GLU A 179 0.23 12.92 4.60
CA GLU A 179 0.14 11.72 5.42
C GLU A 179 0.62 10.48 4.65
N GLY A 180 0.91 9.39 5.36
CA GLY A 180 1.38 8.16 4.75
C GLY A 180 2.58 8.37 3.85
N SER A 181 2.48 7.98 2.56
CA SER A 181 3.54 8.22 1.55
C SER A 181 3.75 9.69 1.22
N GLY A 182 2.73 10.54 1.41
CA GLY A 182 2.83 11.99 1.25
C GLY A 182 3.74 12.67 2.27
N ALA A 183 4.05 12.02 3.39
CA ALA A 183 4.99 12.54 4.39
C ALA A 183 6.40 12.78 3.82
N ILE A 184 6.78 12.06 2.75
CA ILE A 184 8.04 12.28 2.03
C ILE A 184 8.06 13.69 1.41
N PHE A 185 6.95 14.13 0.82
CA PHE A 185 6.83 15.46 0.24
C PHE A 185 6.92 16.55 1.31
N LYS A 186 6.27 16.34 2.46
CA LYS A 186 6.38 17.26 3.60
C LYS A 186 7.81 17.37 4.11
N LEU A 187 8.47 16.22 4.30
CA LEU A 187 9.85 16.17 4.79
C LEU A 187 10.80 17.03 3.93
N VAL A 188 10.69 16.88 2.60
CA VAL A 188 11.53 17.64 1.67
C VAL A 188 11.12 19.10 1.60
N LYS A 189 9.80 19.41 1.58
CA LYS A 189 9.28 20.79 1.61
C LYS A 189 9.77 21.56 2.83
N ASP A 190 9.88 20.87 3.98
CA ASP A 190 10.37 21.43 5.24
C ASP A 190 11.92 21.59 5.27
N GLY A 191 12.61 21.28 4.17
CA GLY A 191 14.06 21.53 4.03
C GLY A 191 14.95 20.45 4.63
N PHE A 192 14.51 19.19 4.67
CA PHE A 192 15.32 18.07 5.16
C PHE A 192 16.64 17.93 4.37
N PRO A 193 17.83 18.03 5.02
CA PRO A 193 19.10 18.19 4.31
C PRO A 193 19.77 16.87 3.89
N PHE A 194 19.19 15.72 4.26
CA PHE A 194 19.80 14.41 4.03
C PHE A 194 19.07 13.62 2.95
N TYR A 195 19.82 12.77 2.24
CA TYR A 195 19.30 11.72 1.37
C TYR A 195 19.99 10.39 1.68
N THR A 196 19.43 9.29 1.22
CA THR A 196 20.03 7.94 1.28
C THR A 196 20.28 7.43 -0.13
N ASP A 197 21.20 6.47 -0.27
CA ASP A 197 21.57 5.89 -1.58
C ASP A 197 20.73 4.66 -1.94
N GLY A 198 19.59 4.46 -1.31
CA GLY A 198 18.65 3.41 -1.64
C GLY A 198 17.72 3.78 -2.81
N ALA A 199 16.99 2.77 -3.28
CA ALA A 199 15.97 2.89 -4.31
C ALA A 199 14.76 2.01 -3.98
N SER A 200 13.58 2.41 -4.48
CA SER A 200 12.37 1.61 -4.38
C SER A 200 11.46 1.87 -5.57
N GLY A 201 10.50 0.98 -5.79
CA GLY A 201 9.43 1.18 -6.76
C GLY A 201 8.41 2.20 -6.27
N PHE A 202 7.86 2.98 -7.22
CA PHE A 202 6.78 3.94 -6.99
C PHE A 202 5.69 3.77 -8.04
N VAL A 203 4.45 4.08 -7.65
CA VAL A 203 3.29 4.03 -8.56
C VAL A 203 2.24 5.05 -8.13
N ASP A 204 1.54 5.63 -9.12
CA ASP A 204 0.41 6.53 -8.86
C ASP A 204 -0.81 5.75 -8.36
N VAL A 205 -1.53 6.30 -7.38
CA VAL A 205 -2.74 5.69 -6.82
C VAL A 205 -3.83 5.48 -7.88
N GLU A 206 -3.93 6.38 -8.85
CA GLU A 206 -4.89 6.28 -9.95
C GLU A 206 -4.60 5.06 -10.82
N ASP A 207 -3.33 4.77 -11.09
CA ASP A 207 -2.92 3.61 -11.87
C ASP A 207 -3.09 2.29 -11.09
N VAL A 208 -2.85 2.30 -9.77
CA VAL A 208 -3.13 1.12 -8.93
C VAL A 208 -4.61 0.78 -8.99
N ALA A 209 -5.50 1.76 -8.75
CA ALA A 209 -6.95 1.55 -8.79
C ALA A 209 -7.41 1.07 -10.16
N LYS A 210 -6.91 1.68 -11.25
CA LYS A 210 -7.21 1.27 -12.62
C LYS A 210 -6.76 -0.17 -12.89
N THR A 211 -5.55 -0.55 -12.47
CA THR A 211 -5.03 -1.91 -12.63
C THR A 211 -5.87 -2.93 -11.87
N MET A 212 -6.29 -2.59 -10.64
CA MET A 212 -7.16 -3.44 -9.84
C MET A 212 -8.49 -3.71 -10.55
N ILE A 213 -9.09 -2.70 -11.18
CA ILE A 213 -10.33 -2.86 -11.94
C ILE A 213 -10.10 -3.76 -13.16
N LEU A 214 -9.03 -3.54 -13.92
CA LEU A 214 -8.70 -4.38 -15.08
C LEU A 214 -8.48 -5.85 -14.70
N LEU A 215 -7.81 -6.11 -13.58
CA LEU A 215 -7.58 -7.47 -13.08
C LEU A 215 -8.87 -8.11 -12.55
N MET A 216 -9.75 -7.36 -11.88
CA MET A 216 -11.05 -7.85 -11.42
C MET A 216 -11.96 -8.23 -12.59
N ASP A 217 -11.92 -7.47 -13.68
CA ASP A 217 -12.72 -7.70 -14.89
C ASP A 217 -12.14 -8.82 -15.79
N SER A 218 -10.92 -9.31 -15.50
CA SER A 218 -10.28 -10.40 -16.25
C SER A 218 -10.68 -11.79 -15.73
N GLU A 219 -10.39 -12.85 -16.51
CA GLU A 219 -10.60 -14.25 -16.11
C GLU A 219 -9.47 -14.83 -15.23
N VAL A 220 -8.46 -14.02 -14.90
CA VAL A 220 -7.29 -14.48 -14.12
C VAL A 220 -7.67 -14.82 -12.69
N SER A 221 -7.22 -15.96 -12.20
CA SER A 221 -7.41 -16.43 -10.83
C SER A 221 -6.17 -17.17 -10.31
N GLY A 222 -5.92 -17.10 -9.01
CA GLY A 222 -4.78 -17.77 -8.41
C GLY A 222 -3.44 -17.17 -8.82
N GLU A 223 -3.39 -15.85 -9.06
CA GLU A 223 -2.18 -15.16 -9.51
C GLU A 223 -1.93 -13.90 -8.69
N ARG A 224 -0.67 -13.48 -8.61
CA ARG A 224 -0.28 -12.18 -8.04
C ARG A 224 0.49 -11.32 -9.04
N TYR A 225 0.40 -10.01 -8.87
CA TYR A 225 0.94 -9.01 -9.77
C TYR A 225 1.63 -7.88 -9.02
N ILE A 226 2.89 -7.60 -9.38
CA ILE A 226 3.60 -6.40 -8.93
C ILE A 226 3.06 -5.20 -9.68
N ILE A 227 2.61 -4.18 -8.94
CA ILE A 227 2.16 -2.92 -9.54
C ILE A 227 3.18 -1.82 -9.19
N SER A 228 4.04 -1.50 -10.15
CA SER A 228 5.07 -0.47 -10.03
C SER A 228 5.19 0.29 -11.35
N ALA A 229 5.23 1.62 -11.30
CA ALA A 229 5.43 2.43 -12.51
C ALA A 229 6.92 2.60 -12.85
N GLY A 230 7.80 2.45 -11.86
CA GLY A 230 9.24 2.52 -12.03
C GLY A 230 9.97 2.62 -10.71
N ASP A 231 11.26 2.34 -10.77
CA ASP A 231 12.14 2.37 -9.60
C ASP A 231 12.92 3.69 -9.56
N VAL A 232 12.91 4.35 -8.41
CA VAL A 232 13.52 5.67 -8.22
C VAL A 232 14.47 5.66 -7.03
N HIS A 233 15.69 6.18 -7.24
CA HIS A 233 16.62 6.44 -6.14
C HIS A 233 16.12 7.58 -5.26
N TYR A 234 16.22 7.42 -3.93
CA TYR A 234 15.73 8.44 -2.99
C TYR A 234 16.39 9.80 -3.17
N LYS A 235 17.67 9.85 -3.56
CA LYS A 235 18.34 11.11 -3.91
C LYS A 235 17.64 11.83 -5.08
N SER A 236 17.32 11.11 -6.14
CA SER A 236 16.62 11.67 -7.31
C SER A 236 15.20 12.11 -6.94
N LEU A 237 14.46 11.27 -6.22
CA LEU A 237 13.11 11.59 -5.71
C LEU A 237 13.10 12.90 -4.91
N PHE A 238 13.98 13.00 -3.90
CA PHE A 238 14.06 14.19 -3.03
C PHE A 238 14.48 15.43 -3.80
N THR A 239 15.41 15.29 -4.77
CA THR A 239 15.83 16.41 -5.62
C THR A 239 14.67 16.91 -6.48
N GLN A 240 13.89 16.02 -7.09
CA GLN A 240 12.72 16.39 -7.89
C GLN A 240 11.65 17.09 -7.03
N ILE A 241 11.36 16.57 -5.84
CA ILE A 241 10.40 17.17 -4.91
C ILE A 241 10.89 18.56 -4.47
N ALA A 242 12.15 18.70 -4.09
CA ALA A 242 12.72 19.98 -3.66
C ALA A 242 12.64 21.05 -4.76
N ASN A 243 13.07 20.70 -5.97
CA ASN A 243 12.99 21.58 -7.14
C ASN A 243 11.55 22.01 -7.43
N GLY A 244 10.61 21.08 -7.34
CA GLY A 244 9.19 21.36 -7.56
C GLY A 244 8.59 22.32 -6.52
N PHE A 245 8.99 22.26 -5.25
CA PHE A 245 8.59 23.23 -4.22
C PHE A 245 9.44 24.51 -4.22
N GLY A 246 10.54 24.57 -4.97
CA GLY A 246 11.44 25.72 -4.96
C GLY A 246 12.30 25.79 -3.70
N VAL A 247 12.57 24.67 -3.03
CA VAL A 247 13.43 24.58 -1.86
C VAL A 247 14.77 23.94 -2.21
N LYS A 248 15.78 24.13 -1.35
CA LYS A 248 17.12 23.60 -1.59
C LYS A 248 17.10 22.05 -1.53
N PRO A 249 17.59 21.35 -2.56
CA PRO A 249 17.67 19.89 -2.52
C PRO A 249 18.59 19.37 -1.41
N PRO A 250 18.32 18.17 -0.87
CA PRO A 250 19.22 17.53 0.08
C PRO A 250 20.62 17.31 -0.52
N THR A 251 21.65 17.69 0.23
CA THR A 251 23.07 17.60 -0.21
C THR A 251 23.91 16.64 0.62
N LYS A 252 23.41 16.23 1.79
CA LYS A 252 24.16 15.38 2.72
C LYS A 252 23.69 13.93 2.62
N GLU A 253 24.63 13.02 2.34
CA GLU A 253 24.34 11.59 2.38
C GLU A 253 24.22 11.08 3.81
N ALA A 254 23.09 10.47 4.14
CA ALA A 254 22.90 9.77 5.42
C ALA A 254 23.44 8.34 5.31
N LYS A 255 24.66 8.14 5.81
CA LYS A 255 25.30 6.82 5.81
C LYS A 255 24.63 5.85 6.79
N PRO A 256 24.73 4.51 6.59
CA PRO A 256 24.07 3.51 7.44
C PRO A 256 24.35 3.66 8.94
N TRP A 257 25.60 4.02 9.33
CA TRP A 257 25.96 4.24 10.73
C TRP A 257 25.23 5.45 11.33
N MET A 258 25.04 6.53 10.55
CA MET A 258 24.30 7.72 10.99
C MET A 258 22.83 7.38 11.25
N LEU A 259 22.22 6.63 10.35
CA LEU A 259 20.85 6.12 10.51
C LEU A 259 20.73 5.20 11.72
N GLY A 260 21.78 4.39 11.97
CA GLY A 260 21.90 3.53 13.14
C GLY A 260 21.85 4.32 14.46
N ILE A 261 22.49 5.47 14.53
CA ILE A 261 22.44 6.37 15.70
C ILE A 261 21.10 7.10 15.76
N ALA A 262 20.64 7.65 14.63
CA ALA A 262 19.43 8.46 14.55
C ALA A 262 18.17 7.70 15.05
N TRP A 263 17.92 6.46 14.57
CA TRP A 263 16.73 5.73 15.00
C TRP A 263 16.79 5.35 16.49
N ARG A 264 17.99 5.09 17.06
CA ARG A 264 18.13 4.80 18.49
C ARG A 264 17.85 6.04 19.34
N ALA A 265 18.38 7.19 18.94
CA ALA A 265 18.14 8.47 19.61
C ALA A 265 16.65 8.84 19.57
N LEU A 266 16.00 8.73 18.39
CA LEU A 266 14.58 9.02 18.25
C LEU A 266 13.70 8.04 19.02
N LYS A 267 14.08 6.75 19.07
CA LYS A 267 13.40 5.75 19.91
C LYS A 267 13.49 6.11 21.39
N PHE A 268 14.68 6.56 21.86
CA PHE A 268 14.87 7.01 23.24
C PHE A 268 14.00 8.23 23.54
N ILE A 269 14.02 9.26 22.69
CA ILE A 269 13.19 10.47 22.82
C ILE A 269 11.69 10.11 22.84
N SER A 270 11.26 9.14 22.03
CA SER A 270 9.86 8.71 21.96
C SER A 270 9.34 8.13 23.27
N VAL A 271 10.20 7.57 24.11
CA VAL A 271 9.83 7.04 25.44
C VAL A 271 9.40 8.20 26.38
N PHE A 272 10.06 9.34 26.29
CA PHE A 272 9.77 10.50 27.14
C PHE A 272 8.67 11.42 26.57
N THR A 273 8.57 11.49 25.25
CA THR A 273 7.59 12.40 24.60
C THR A 273 6.26 11.75 24.28
N GLY A 274 6.18 10.41 24.34
CA GLY A 274 5.02 9.64 23.89
C GLY A 274 4.74 9.72 22.39
N LYS A 275 5.52 10.53 21.63
CA LYS A 275 5.35 10.67 20.16
C LYS A 275 6.04 9.49 19.44
N GLU A 276 5.45 9.08 18.32
CA GLU A 276 6.08 8.06 17.47
C GLU A 276 7.38 8.59 16.84
N PRO A 277 8.45 7.74 16.79
CA PRO A 277 9.69 8.14 16.17
C PRO A 277 9.50 8.26 14.65
N SER A 278 9.96 9.37 14.08
CA SER A 278 9.91 9.61 12.62
C SER A 278 10.82 8.67 11.82
N ILE A 279 11.87 8.11 12.45
CA ILE A 279 12.75 7.11 11.86
C ILE A 279 12.76 5.91 12.79
N THR A 280 12.36 4.74 12.27
CA THR A 280 12.44 3.44 12.94
C THR A 280 13.65 2.67 12.42
N LYS A 281 13.99 1.54 13.06
CA LYS A 281 15.03 0.63 12.53
C LYS A 281 14.67 0.16 11.11
N ASP A 282 13.39 -0.09 10.87
CA ASP A 282 12.89 -0.64 9.61
C ASP A 282 12.94 0.42 8.49
N THR A 283 12.51 1.66 8.76
CA THR A 283 12.65 2.76 7.79
C THR A 283 14.11 3.07 7.48
N ALA A 284 15.00 3.03 8.49
CA ALA A 284 16.42 3.25 8.30
C ALA A 284 17.06 2.17 7.39
N ASN A 285 16.71 0.90 7.58
CA ASN A 285 17.20 -0.18 6.74
C ASN A 285 16.64 -0.10 5.31
N SER A 286 15.34 0.08 5.16
CA SER A 286 14.69 0.18 3.83
C SER A 286 15.22 1.37 3.02
N SER A 287 15.58 2.48 3.69
CA SER A 287 16.06 3.68 3.00
C SER A 287 17.45 3.54 2.35
N VAL A 288 18.23 2.53 2.71
CA VAL A 288 19.56 2.25 2.13
C VAL A 288 19.57 1.01 1.23
N THR A 289 18.44 0.31 1.13
CA THR A 289 18.32 -0.89 0.31
C THR A 289 18.00 -0.48 -1.14
N LEU A 290 18.68 -1.12 -2.09
CA LEU A 290 18.37 -1.00 -3.51
C LEU A 290 17.37 -2.11 -3.88
N SER A 291 16.13 -1.74 -4.16
CA SER A 291 15.08 -2.67 -4.56
C SER A 291 14.50 -2.25 -5.90
N TYR A 292 14.58 -3.14 -6.87
CA TYR A 292 14.05 -2.98 -8.21
C TYR A 292 12.97 -4.01 -8.47
N TYR A 293 11.89 -3.63 -9.16
CA TYR A 293 10.71 -4.47 -9.32
C TYR A 293 10.36 -4.67 -10.78
N ASN A 294 10.19 -5.92 -11.19
CA ASN A 294 9.71 -6.24 -12.53
C ASN A 294 8.18 -6.17 -12.58
N ASN A 295 7.64 -5.36 -13.48
CA ASN A 295 6.20 -5.14 -13.66
C ASN A 295 5.67 -5.70 -15.00
N ASN A 296 6.47 -6.43 -15.76
CA ASN A 296 6.08 -6.92 -17.09
C ASN A 296 4.82 -7.79 -17.02
N LYS A 297 4.71 -8.64 -16.01
CA LYS A 297 3.55 -9.54 -15.87
C LYS A 297 2.22 -8.80 -15.85
N VAL A 298 2.11 -7.70 -15.11
CA VAL A 298 0.87 -6.93 -15.06
C VAL A 298 0.63 -6.14 -16.34
N ILE A 299 1.68 -5.65 -16.99
CA ILE A 299 1.59 -4.96 -18.28
C ILE A 299 1.10 -5.94 -19.36
N ASP A 300 1.70 -7.12 -19.46
CA ASP A 300 1.32 -8.14 -20.43
C ASP A 300 -0.12 -8.62 -20.22
N GLN A 301 -0.57 -8.73 -18.96
CA GLN A 301 -1.91 -9.18 -18.61
C GLN A 301 -3.00 -8.15 -18.87
N THR A 302 -2.71 -6.86 -18.61
CA THR A 302 -3.75 -5.82 -18.57
C THR A 302 -3.63 -4.76 -19.67
N GLY A 303 -2.48 -4.70 -20.34
CA GLY A 303 -2.17 -3.61 -21.27
C GLY A 303 -2.03 -2.24 -20.60
N ILE A 304 -1.87 -2.19 -19.26
CA ILE A 304 -1.76 -0.91 -18.54
C ILE A 304 -0.53 -0.13 -18.99
N VAL A 305 -0.71 1.16 -19.20
CA VAL A 305 0.39 2.12 -19.35
C VAL A 305 0.42 2.96 -18.08
N PHE A 306 1.48 2.79 -17.29
CA PHE A 306 1.67 3.53 -16.05
C PHE A 306 2.06 4.98 -16.31
N LYS A 307 1.53 5.88 -15.51
CA LYS A 307 1.97 7.28 -15.43
C LYS A 307 3.44 7.32 -14.97
N PRO A 308 4.34 8.02 -15.68
CA PRO A 308 5.72 8.18 -15.20
C PRO A 308 5.77 8.78 -13.81
N VAL A 309 6.64 8.25 -12.93
CA VAL A 309 6.75 8.69 -11.53
C VAL A 309 7.02 10.19 -11.42
N GLU A 310 7.83 10.74 -12.33
CA GLU A 310 8.12 12.17 -12.40
C GLU A 310 6.88 13.02 -12.68
N GLN A 311 5.93 12.49 -13.46
CA GLN A 311 4.66 13.18 -13.70
C GLN A 311 3.80 13.18 -12.44
N SER A 312 3.67 12.05 -11.74
CA SER A 312 2.95 11.97 -10.47
C SER A 312 3.54 12.93 -9.43
N ILE A 313 4.87 13.00 -9.33
CA ILE A 313 5.56 13.96 -8.43
C ILE A 313 5.16 15.41 -8.77
N ARG A 314 5.16 15.79 -10.05
CA ARG A 314 4.76 17.16 -10.47
C ARG A 314 3.30 17.46 -10.10
N GLU A 315 2.39 16.53 -10.38
CA GLU A 315 0.95 16.69 -10.08
C GLU A 315 0.69 16.81 -8.57
N ILE A 316 1.36 16.00 -7.76
CA ILE A 316 1.28 16.06 -6.29
C ILE A 316 1.76 17.44 -5.78
N ILE A 317 2.90 17.92 -6.27
CA ILE A 317 3.45 19.20 -5.86
C ILE A 317 2.54 20.36 -6.24
N GLN A 318 1.95 20.33 -7.45
CA GLN A 318 0.97 21.33 -7.87
C GLN A 318 -0.26 21.38 -6.96
N HIS A 319 -0.71 20.22 -6.49
CA HIS A 319 -1.84 20.13 -5.57
C HIS A 319 -1.50 20.57 -4.14
N LEU A 320 -0.23 20.42 -3.70
CA LEU A 320 0.23 20.73 -2.34
C LEU A 320 0.81 22.16 -2.18
N LYS A 321 0.92 22.93 -3.24
CA LYS A 321 1.29 24.36 -3.22
C LYS A 321 0.11 25.24 -2.82
#